data_81d5d75079ff9f3e6be4c9763b864841
#
_entry.id   81d5d75079ff9f3e6be4c9763b864841
#
_cell.length_a   1.000
_cell.length_b   1.000
_cell.length_c   1.000
_cell.angle_alpha   90.00
_cell.angle_beta   90.00
_cell.angle_gamma   90.00
#
_symmetry.space_group_name_H-M   'P 1'
#
loop_
_entity.id
_entity.type
_entity.pdbx_description
1 polymer ?
#
loop_
_entity_poly.entity_id
_entity_poly.type
_entity_poly.pdbx_seq_one_letter_code
_entity_poly.pdbx_strand_id
1 'polypeptide(L)'
;MLRFLGIFIATLILVSIIPSFSDAITITYISPIPVATIFAIVIAFYISNAIKRMEDVQTNVAIELSRSRRVFHLANGFTSTGDLKKWGKELQDLVVEYLQSFGGRDFGAYNKSGKEFREITYHIYKMDPNFLKTSKEIALYEELLTTTREWAMVRQNISERKKQKISLYSWVILWSISAILILFLMLLRTQDIFSTRIVSGLSIVAVLFTLDLLWEINSLSKPERRILARKYLFNVDKLKMNLPDEEHENTEIRRHERIKTRKHKNKKTKK
;
A
#
# COMPACT_ATOMS: atom_id res chain seq x y z
N MET A 1 16.11 7.52 -5.72
CA MET A 1 17.32 7.98 -6.43
C MET A 1 18.58 7.19 -6.06
N LEU A 2 18.98 7.08 -4.78
CA LEU A 2 20.20 6.32 -4.41
C LEU A 2 20.22 4.86 -4.88
N ARG A 3 19.09 4.15 -4.83
CA ARG A 3 18.98 2.74 -5.28
C ARG A 3 19.21 2.60 -6.77
N PHE A 4 18.61 3.47 -7.59
CA PHE A 4 18.82 3.48 -9.04
C PHE A 4 20.28 3.72 -9.41
N LEU A 5 20.94 4.64 -8.70
CA LEU A 5 22.37 4.90 -8.89
C LEU A 5 23.20 3.67 -8.52
N GLY A 6 22.86 2.99 -7.41
CA GLY A 6 23.54 1.76 -6.99
C GLY A 6 23.39 0.61 -8.00
N ILE A 7 22.19 0.39 -8.52
CA ILE A 7 21.94 -0.61 -9.58
C ILE A 7 22.72 -0.26 -10.85
N PHE A 8 22.71 1.01 -11.24
CA PHE A 8 23.45 1.47 -12.42
C PHE A 8 24.96 1.28 -12.28
N ILE A 9 25.53 1.63 -11.12
CA ILE A 9 26.98 1.43 -10.84
C ILE A 9 27.32 -0.06 -10.83
N ALA A 10 26.51 -0.90 -10.15
CA ALA A 10 26.72 -2.35 -10.13
C ALA A 10 26.69 -2.95 -11.54
N THR A 11 25.80 -2.46 -12.40
CA THR A 11 25.72 -2.89 -13.80
C THR A 11 26.93 -2.46 -14.61
N LEU A 12 27.42 -1.23 -14.42
CA LEU A 12 28.64 -0.76 -15.08
C LEU A 12 29.84 -1.63 -14.70
N ILE A 13 29.98 -2.00 -13.44
CA ILE A 13 31.05 -2.91 -12.97
C ILE A 13 30.89 -4.28 -13.62
N LEU A 14 29.71 -4.87 -13.62
CA LEU A 14 29.40 -6.16 -14.24
C LEU A 14 29.72 -6.15 -15.74
N VAL A 15 29.30 -5.11 -16.48
CA VAL A 15 29.56 -4.96 -17.91
C VAL A 15 31.05 -4.80 -18.22
N SER A 16 31.82 -4.20 -17.30
CA SER A 16 33.28 -4.07 -17.44
C SER A 16 34.00 -5.41 -17.30
N ILE A 17 33.43 -6.38 -16.57
CA ILE A 17 34.01 -7.71 -16.36
C ILE A 17 33.67 -8.69 -17.50
N ILE A 18 32.59 -8.44 -18.27
CA ILE A 18 32.12 -9.32 -19.36
C ILE A 18 33.21 -9.74 -20.36
N PRO A 19 34.11 -8.88 -20.83
CA PRO A 19 35.14 -9.29 -21.80
C PRO A 19 36.12 -10.34 -21.27
N SER A 20 36.43 -10.28 -19.98
CA SER A 20 37.39 -11.22 -19.36
C SER A 20 36.82 -12.65 -19.26
N PHE A 21 35.49 -12.79 -19.17
CA PHE A 21 34.84 -14.09 -19.18
C PHE A 21 34.63 -14.64 -20.60
N SER A 22 34.34 -13.79 -21.58
CA SER A 22 34.03 -14.23 -22.94
C SER A 22 35.25 -14.86 -23.67
N ASP A 23 36.48 -14.49 -23.29
CA ASP A 23 37.70 -15.04 -23.88
C ASP A 23 38.09 -16.41 -23.30
N ALA A 24 37.59 -16.74 -22.07
CA ALA A 24 37.96 -17.97 -21.39
C ALA A 24 37.04 -19.16 -21.72
N ILE A 25 35.79 -18.92 -22.18
CA ILE A 25 34.80 -19.99 -22.40
C ILE A 25 34.15 -19.83 -23.76
N THR A 26 34.57 -20.65 -24.72
CA THR A 26 33.98 -20.73 -26.08
C THR A 26 32.67 -21.54 -26.01
N ILE A 27 31.61 -21.05 -25.34
CA ILE A 27 30.30 -21.69 -25.32
C ILE A 27 29.51 -21.14 -26.52
N THR A 28 29.62 -21.82 -27.65
CA THR A 28 29.16 -21.34 -28.96
C THR A 28 27.65 -21.31 -29.18
N TYR A 29 26.80 -21.94 -28.32
CA TYR A 29 25.38 -22.14 -28.62
C TYR A 29 24.43 -22.18 -27.41
N ILE A 30 24.71 -21.55 -26.28
CA ILE A 30 23.73 -21.51 -25.17
C ILE A 30 22.84 -20.28 -25.34
N SER A 31 21.58 -20.52 -25.70
CA SER A 31 20.57 -19.46 -25.80
C SER A 31 20.06 -19.06 -24.41
N PRO A 32 20.04 -17.76 -24.04
CA PRO A 32 19.44 -17.29 -22.80
C PRO A 32 17.90 -17.33 -22.80
N ILE A 33 17.28 -17.54 -23.99
CA ILE A 33 15.82 -17.47 -24.19
C ILE A 33 15.03 -18.35 -23.22
N PRO A 34 15.33 -19.65 -23.01
CA PRO A 34 14.53 -20.47 -22.11
C PRO A 34 14.56 -19.96 -20.67
N VAL A 35 15.73 -19.54 -20.17
CA VAL A 35 15.87 -19.02 -18.80
C VAL A 35 15.19 -17.66 -18.67
N ALA A 36 15.30 -16.79 -19.68
CA ALA A 36 14.63 -15.50 -19.72
C ALA A 36 13.10 -15.67 -19.73
N THR A 37 12.57 -16.66 -20.47
CA THR A 37 11.14 -16.96 -20.51
C THR A 37 10.63 -17.44 -19.14
N ILE A 38 11.35 -18.36 -18.50
CA ILE A 38 11.00 -18.84 -17.15
C ILE A 38 11.04 -17.66 -16.16
N PHE A 39 12.09 -16.84 -16.19
CA PHE A 39 12.19 -15.65 -15.35
C PHE A 39 11.01 -14.71 -15.57
N ALA A 40 10.67 -14.40 -16.82
CA ALA A 40 9.58 -13.49 -17.18
C ALA A 40 8.22 -13.99 -16.64
N ILE A 41 7.93 -15.29 -16.78
CA ILE A 41 6.68 -15.89 -16.28
C ILE A 41 6.64 -15.83 -14.75
N VAL A 42 7.70 -16.25 -14.09
CA VAL A 42 7.77 -16.30 -12.63
C VAL A 42 7.68 -14.89 -12.04
N ILE A 43 8.43 -13.93 -12.56
CA ILE A 43 8.42 -12.57 -12.05
C ILE A 43 7.07 -11.88 -12.29
N ALA A 44 6.44 -12.09 -13.46
CA ALA A 44 5.13 -11.55 -13.76
C ALA A 44 4.06 -12.07 -12.79
N PHE A 45 4.11 -13.36 -12.44
CA PHE A 45 3.23 -13.94 -11.42
C PHE A 45 3.40 -13.28 -10.04
N TYR A 46 4.64 -13.07 -9.59
CA TYR A 46 4.88 -12.43 -8.29
C TYR A 46 4.49 -10.95 -8.29
N ILE A 47 4.73 -10.22 -9.38
CA ILE A 47 4.31 -8.82 -9.53
C ILE A 47 2.77 -8.75 -9.49
N SER A 48 2.07 -9.58 -10.24
CA SER A 48 0.61 -9.62 -10.26
C SER A 48 0.03 -9.89 -8.86
N ASN A 49 0.57 -10.88 -8.14
CA ASN A 49 0.15 -11.17 -6.77
C ASN A 49 0.43 -10.02 -5.80
N ALA A 50 1.55 -9.34 -5.94
CA ALA A 50 1.91 -8.21 -5.09
C ALA A 50 0.98 -7.00 -5.36
N ILE A 51 0.64 -6.73 -6.62
CA ILE A 51 -0.33 -5.69 -7.02
C ILE A 51 -1.71 -6.01 -6.46
N LYS A 52 -2.22 -7.23 -6.68
CA LYS A 52 -3.53 -7.66 -6.16
C LYS A 52 -3.62 -7.51 -4.64
N ARG A 53 -2.56 -7.90 -3.92
CA ARG A 53 -2.51 -7.70 -2.47
C ARG A 53 -2.58 -6.22 -2.08
N MET A 54 -1.92 -5.35 -2.81
CA MET A 54 -1.96 -3.90 -2.57
C MET A 54 -3.37 -3.35 -2.81
N GLU A 55 -4.03 -3.75 -3.89
CA GLU A 55 -5.42 -3.40 -4.20
C GLU A 55 -6.38 -3.90 -3.12
N ASP A 56 -6.21 -5.14 -2.66
CA ASP A 56 -7.00 -5.68 -1.54
C ASP A 56 -6.86 -4.84 -0.27
N VAL A 57 -5.64 -4.39 0.06
CA VAL A 57 -5.40 -3.51 1.21
C VAL A 57 -6.09 -2.17 1.01
N GLN A 58 -6.01 -1.57 -0.17
CA GLN A 58 -6.65 -0.28 -0.48
C GLN A 58 -8.17 -0.37 -0.40
N THR A 59 -8.76 -1.44 -0.94
CA THR A 59 -10.20 -1.72 -0.90
C THR A 59 -10.68 -1.92 0.53
N ASN A 60 -9.98 -2.74 1.32
CA ASN A 60 -10.34 -2.95 2.71
C ASN A 60 -10.21 -1.66 3.55
N VAL A 61 -9.22 -0.81 3.28
CA VAL A 61 -9.11 0.52 3.91
C VAL A 61 -10.32 1.39 3.57
N ALA A 62 -10.78 1.38 2.31
CA ALA A 62 -11.98 2.15 1.93
C ALA A 62 -13.24 1.63 2.65
N ILE A 63 -13.41 0.31 2.77
CA ILE A 63 -14.51 -0.31 3.52
C ILE A 63 -14.40 0.05 5.01
N GLU A 64 -13.22 -0.03 5.61
CA GLU A 64 -12.99 0.36 7.00
C GLU A 64 -13.42 1.80 7.28
N LEU A 65 -13.02 2.73 6.42
CA LEU A 65 -13.41 4.14 6.51
C LEU A 65 -14.92 4.34 6.34
N SER A 66 -15.57 3.55 5.48
CA SER A 66 -17.03 3.56 5.33
C SER A 66 -17.72 3.07 6.60
N ARG A 67 -17.22 1.96 7.21
CA ARG A 67 -17.79 1.42 8.45
C ARG A 67 -17.57 2.35 9.64
N SER A 68 -16.40 2.97 9.76
CA SER A 68 -16.13 3.96 10.80
C SER A 68 -17.08 5.17 10.72
N ARG A 69 -17.35 5.68 9.50
CA ARG A 69 -18.36 6.73 9.27
C ARG A 69 -19.76 6.28 9.68
N ARG A 70 -20.15 5.05 9.31
CA ARG A 70 -21.48 4.53 9.68
C ARG A 70 -21.62 4.44 11.18
N VAL A 71 -20.63 3.93 11.92
CA VAL A 71 -20.63 3.91 13.40
C VAL A 71 -20.77 5.31 13.96
N PHE A 72 -20.03 6.29 13.45
CA PHE A 72 -20.11 7.68 13.86
C PHE A 72 -21.51 8.27 13.66
N HIS A 73 -22.16 8.03 12.52
CA HIS A 73 -23.51 8.52 12.24
C HIS A 73 -24.59 7.79 13.03
N LEU A 74 -24.46 6.48 13.24
CA LEU A 74 -25.38 5.72 14.10
C LEU A 74 -25.33 6.22 15.54
N ALA A 75 -24.12 6.55 16.05
CA ALA A 75 -23.94 7.12 17.38
C ALA A 75 -24.71 8.44 17.58
N ASN A 76 -24.88 9.24 16.53
CA ASN A 76 -25.66 10.48 16.58
C ASN A 76 -27.17 10.24 16.71
N GLY A 77 -27.65 9.02 16.45
CA GLY A 77 -29.06 8.66 16.52
C GLY A 77 -29.58 8.44 17.95
N PHE A 78 -28.70 8.32 18.93
CA PHE A 78 -29.05 8.11 20.34
C PHE A 78 -29.35 9.45 21.02
N THR A 79 -30.63 9.84 21.08
CA THR A 79 -31.04 11.21 21.49
C THR A 79 -32.17 11.24 22.55
N SER A 80 -32.76 10.10 22.92
CA SER A 80 -33.96 10.06 23.75
C SER A 80 -33.71 10.51 25.20
N THR A 81 -32.53 10.27 25.74
CA THR A 81 -32.12 10.67 27.08
C THR A 81 -30.80 11.39 27.08
N GLY A 82 -30.53 12.24 28.10
CA GLY A 82 -29.26 12.94 28.24
C GLY A 82 -28.08 11.99 28.33
N ASP A 83 -28.21 10.86 29.00
CA ASP A 83 -27.16 9.85 29.16
C ASP A 83 -26.84 9.14 27.84
N LEU A 84 -27.86 8.77 27.06
CA LEU A 84 -27.70 8.16 25.74
C LEU A 84 -27.05 9.14 24.75
N LYS A 85 -27.44 10.42 24.80
CA LYS A 85 -26.83 11.45 23.98
C LYS A 85 -25.34 11.64 24.33
N LYS A 86 -25.02 11.61 25.62
CA LYS A 86 -23.64 11.67 26.11
C LYS A 86 -22.85 10.45 25.66
N TRP A 87 -23.40 9.25 25.84
CA TRP A 87 -22.79 8.00 25.39
C TRP A 87 -22.51 8.00 23.87
N GLY A 88 -23.48 8.43 23.06
CA GLY A 88 -23.32 8.56 21.62
C GLY A 88 -22.20 9.54 21.23
N LYS A 89 -22.09 10.66 21.95
CA LYS A 89 -21.02 11.63 21.73
C LYS A 89 -19.64 11.06 22.10
N GLU A 90 -19.54 10.36 23.23
CA GLU A 90 -18.30 9.68 23.63
C GLU A 90 -17.87 8.66 22.59
N LEU A 91 -18.81 7.89 22.01
CA LEU A 91 -18.54 6.96 20.91
C LEU A 91 -18.03 7.69 19.66
N GLN A 92 -18.62 8.83 19.30
CA GLN A 92 -18.15 9.66 18.18
C GLN A 92 -16.71 10.15 18.42
N ASP A 93 -16.40 10.60 19.62
CA ASP A 93 -15.06 11.06 19.98
C ASP A 93 -14.03 9.92 19.89
N LEU A 94 -14.37 8.71 20.36
CA LEU A 94 -13.52 7.53 20.21
C LEU A 94 -13.26 7.16 18.74
N VAL A 95 -14.28 7.26 17.88
CA VAL A 95 -14.10 7.02 16.43
C VAL A 95 -13.17 8.05 15.81
N VAL A 96 -13.31 9.31 16.18
CA VAL A 96 -12.42 10.38 15.70
C VAL A 96 -10.99 10.16 16.19
N GLU A 97 -10.79 9.81 17.47
CA GLU A 97 -9.48 9.51 18.05
C GLU A 97 -8.82 8.32 17.33
N TYR A 98 -9.58 7.26 17.07
CA TYR A 98 -9.11 6.13 16.28
C TYR A 98 -8.59 6.56 14.90
N LEU A 99 -9.36 7.34 14.16
CA LEU A 99 -8.98 7.81 12.83
C LEU A 99 -7.78 8.77 12.89
N GLN A 100 -7.71 9.63 13.91
CA GLN A 100 -6.59 10.55 14.14
C GLN A 100 -5.30 9.81 14.52
N SER A 101 -5.40 8.61 15.10
CA SER A 101 -4.23 7.81 15.48
C SER A 101 -3.31 7.48 14.30
N PHE A 102 -3.81 7.58 13.06
CA PHE A 102 -3.04 7.44 11.83
C PHE A 102 -2.32 8.75 11.42
N GLY A 103 -2.69 9.90 12.01
CA GLY A 103 -2.05 11.18 11.75
C GLY A 103 -0.61 11.20 12.30
N GLY A 104 0.37 11.39 11.48
CA GLY A 104 1.78 11.38 11.88
C GLY A 104 2.39 9.97 12.03
N ARG A 105 1.59 8.90 11.89
CA ARG A 105 2.09 7.52 11.83
C ARG A 105 2.13 7.04 10.37
N ASP A 106 3.13 6.25 10.05
CA ASP A 106 3.15 5.49 8.80
C ASP A 106 2.11 4.37 8.90
N PHE A 107 1.36 4.10 7.83
CA PHE A 107 0.44 2.95 7.73
C PHE A 107 1.14 1.61 8.08
N GLY A 108 2.47 1.59 8.04
CA GLY A 108 3.30 0.52 8.60
C GLY A 108 2.95 0.16 10.05
N ALA A 109 2.57 1.13 10.87
CA ALA A 109 2.18 0.96 12.27
C ALA A 109 0.68 0.64 12.48
N TYR A 110 -0.06 0.24 11.45
CA TYR A 110 -1.50 -0.05 11.49
C TYR A 110 -1.93 -0.88 12.70
N ASN A 111 -1.16 -1.92 13.05
CA ASN A 111 -1.50 -2.81 14.17
C ASN A 111 -1.42 -2.10 15.55
N LYS A 112 -0.72 -0.96 15.64
CA LYS A 112 -0.63 -0.17 16.89
C LYS A 112 -1.94 0.57 17.22
N SER A 113 -2.83 0.77 16.23
CA SER A 113 -4.18 1.34 16.44
C SER A 113 -5.19 0.32 16.99
N GLY A 114 -4.74 -0.87 17.36
CA GLY A 114 -5.60 -1.90 17.94
C GLY A 114 -6.09 -1.55 19.35
N LYS A 115 -5.40 -0.66 20.08
CA LYS A 115 -5.84 -0.19 21.39
C LYS A 115 -7.06 0.72 21.24
N GLU A 116 -6.96 1.71 20.41
CA GLU A 116 -8.02 2.69 20.13
C GLU A 116 -9.29 1.99 19.58
N PHE A 117 -9.11 1.00 18.71
CA PHE A 117 -10.24 0.19 18.22
C PHE A 117 -10.89 -0.66 19.32
N ARG A 118 -10.11 -1.20 20.26
CA ARG A 118 -10.63 -1.94 21.41
C ARG A 118 -11.46 -1.05 22.33
N GLU A 119 -11.07 0.19 22.52
CA GLU A 119 -11.82 1.16 23.31
C GLU A 119 -13.20 1.42 22.70
N ILE A 120 -13.30 1.56 21.36
CA ILE A 120 -14.58 1.66 20.64
C ILE A 120 -15.44 0.42 20.89
N THR A 121 -14.91 -0.78 20.65
CA THR A 121 -15.66 -2.02 20.82
C THR A 121 -16.09 -2.23 22.26
N TYR A 122 -15.22 -1.95 23.21
CA TYR A 122 -15.53 -2.04 24.63
C TYR A 122 -16.63 -1.06 25.04
N HIS A 123 -16.59 0.18 24.57
CA HIS A 123 -17.61 1.19 24.83
C HIS A 123 -18.98 0.75 24.31
N ILE A 124 -19.02 0.14 23.12
CA ILE A 124 -20.27 -0.38 22.53
C ILE A 124 -20.80 -1.58 23.31
N TYR A 125 -19.97 -2.58 23.59
CA TYR A 125 -20.42 -3.81 24.27
C TYR A 125 -20.74 -3.63 25.75
N LYS A 126 -20.22 -2.58 26.40
CA LYS A 126 -20.51 -2.28 27.81
C LYS A 126 -21.83 -1.54 28.00
N MET A 127 -22.49 -1.11 26.92
CA MET A 127 -23.78 -0.42 27.05
C MET A 127 -24.82 -1.34 27.71
N ASP A 128 -25.48 -0.83 28.74
CA ASP A 128 -26.61 -1.54 29.35
C ASP A 128 -27.85 -1.42 28.44
N PRO A 129 -28.40 -2.55 27.93
CA PRO A 129 -29.61 -2.54 27.11
C PRO A 129 -30.81 -1.87 27.76
N ASN A 130 -30.88 -1.80 29.10
CA ASN A 130 -31.97 -1.15 29.84
C ASN A 130 -32.05 0.37 29.59
N PHE A 131 -30.99 0.99 29.09
CA PHE A 131 -31.03 2.41 28.68
C PHE A 131 -31.80 2.63 27.37
N LEU A 132 -32.00 1.58 26.54
CA LEU A 132 -32.70 1.66 25.26
C LEU A 132 -34.21 1.61 25.50
N LYS A 133 -34.88 2.76 25.41
CA LYS A 133 -36.31 2.90 25.72
C LYS A 133 -37.20 2.81 24.49
N THR A 134 -36.69 3.07 23.32
CA THR A 134 -37.47 3.12 22.08
C THR A 134 -37.07 2.00 21.13
N SER A 135 -38.06 1.48 20.38
CA SER A 135 -37.80 0.48 19.33
C SER A 135 -36.76 0.98 18.29
N LYS A 136 -36.71 2.31 18.05
CA LYS A 136 -35.76 2.93 17.19
C LYS A 136 -34.33 2.80 17.74
N GLU A 137 -34.14 3.00 19.02
CA GLU A 137 -32.82 2.89 19.67
C GLU A 137 -32.31 1.45 19.70
N ILE A 138 -33.22 0.49 19.94
CA ILE A 138 -32.91 -0.93 19.87
C ILE A 138 -32.41 -1.28 18.46
N ALA A 139 -33.15 -0.87 17.44
CA ALA A 139 -32.74 -1.11 16.04
C ALA A 139 -31.39 -0.44 15.68
N LEU A 140 -31.15 0.80 16.14
CA LEU A 140 -29.88 1.49 15.96
C LEU A 140 -28.71 0.77 16.65
N TYR A 141 -28.97 0.22 17.85
CA TYR A 141 -27.96 -0.52 18.60
C TYR A 141 -27.61 -1.86 17.93
N GLU A 142 -28.61 -2.61 17.46
CA GLU A 142 -28.39 -3.83 16.67
C GLU A 142 -27.57 -3.57 15.39
N GLU A 143 -27.91 -2.50 14.68
CA GLU A 143 -27.17 -2.06 13.49
C GLU A 143 -25.74 -1.66 13.86
N LEU A 144 -25.55 -0.98 15.00
CA LEU A 144 -24.24 -0.59 15.50
C LEU A 144 -23.37 -1.81 15.83
N LEU A 145 -23.94 -2.82 16.51
CA LEU A 145 -23.26 -4.09 16.79
C LEU A 145 -22.84 -4.81 15.52
N THR A 146 -23.75 -4.86 14.53
CA THR A 146 -23.48 -5.49 13.23
C THR A 146 -22.36 -4.76 12.47
N THR A 147 -22.46 -3.43 12.37
CA THR A 147 -21.46 -2.59 11.70
C THR A 147 -20.08 -2.70 12.38
N THR A 148 -20.07 -2.77 13.71
CA THR A 148 -18.83 -2.92 14.49
C THR A 148 -18.16 -4.27 14.26
N ARG A 149 -18.96 -5.36 14.16
CA ARG A 149 -18.47 -6.70 13.82
C ARG A 149 -17.85 -6.71 12.42
N GLU A 150 -18.54 -6.13 11.44
CA GLU A 150 -18.03 -6.02 10.08
C GLU A 150 -16.75 -5.19 10.04
N TRP A 151 -16.68 -4.09 10.79
CA TRP A 151 -15.49 -3.28 10.92
C TRP A 151 -14.31 -4.08 11.49
N ALA A 152 -14.54 -4.87 12.54
CA ALA A 152 -13.53 -5.75 13.12
C ALA A 152 -12.97 -6.77 12.09
N MET A 153 -13.86 -7.39 11.29
CA MET A 153 -13.45 -8.33 10.22
C MET A 153 -12.61 -7.64 9.16
N VAL A 154 -13.00 -6.45 8.73
CA VAL A 154 -12.22 -5.68 7.73
C VAL A 154 -10.84 -5.32 8.29
N ARG A 155 -10.75 -4.91 9.56
CA ARG A 155 -9.47 -4.65 10.23
C ARG A 155 -8.57 -5.89 10.26
N GLN A 156 -9.14 -7.04 10.56
CA GLN A 156 -8.40 -8.31 10.54
C GLN A 156 -7.87 -8.58 9.13
N ASN A 157 -8.72 -8.44 8.10
CA ASN A 157 -8.32 -8.64 6.70
C ASN A 157 -7.16 -7.72 6.30
N ILE A 158 -7.20 -6.43 6.66
CA ILE A 158 -6.10 -5.50 6.41
C ILE A 158 -4.81 -5.99 7.08
N SER A 159 -4.90 -6.41 8.36
CA SER A 159 -3.74 -6.89 9.11
C SER A 159 -3.13 -8.15 8.49
N GLU A 160 -3.97 -9.09 8.05
CA GLU A 160 -3.54 -10.32 7.40
C GLU A 160 -2.93 -10.08 6.02
N ARG A 161 -3.61 -9.31 5.16
CA ARG A 161 -3.09 -8.96 3.83
C ARG A 161 -1.77 -8.19 3.92
N LYS A 162 -1.61 -7.33 4.92
CA LYS A 162 -0.35 -6.62 5.15
C LYS A 162 0.80 -7.57 5.54
N LYS A 163 0.52 -8.67 6.24
CA LYS A 163 1.50 -9.69 6.62
C LYS A 163 1.86 -10.63 5.46
N GLN A 164 0.96 -10.83 4.51
CA GLN A 164 1.14 -11.70 3.35
C GLN A 164 2.17 -11.11 2.37
N LYS A 165 3.45 -11.25 2.69
CA LYS A 165 4.56 -10.87 1.80
C LYS A 165 5.10 -12.10 1.09
N ILE A 166 5.81 -11.86 0.00
CA ILE A 166 6.59 -12.90 -0.66
C ILE A 166 7.51 -13.54 0.37
N SER A 167 7.48 -14.88 0.47
CA SER A 167 8.29 -15.62 1.43
C SER A 167 9.78 -15.48 1.14
N LEU A 168 10.62 -15.68 2.17
CA LEU A 168 12.07 -15.71 1.99
C LEU A 168 12.49 -16.76 0.96
N TYR A 169 11.84 -17.94 1.01
CA TYR A 169 12.11 -19.03 0.06
C TYR A 169 11.82 -18.59 -1.39
N SER A 170 10.70 -17.92 -1.63
CA SER A 170 10.39 -17.38 -2.97
C SER A 170 11.41 -16.35 -3.43
N TRP A 171 11.93 -15.52 -2.52
CA TRP A 171 12.99 -14.57 -2.83
C TRP A 171 14.30 -15.30 -3.21
N VAL A 172 14.66 -16.36 -2.51
CA VAL A 172 15.84 -17.17 -2.86
C VAL A 172 15.69 -17.73 -4.28
N ILE A 173 14.53 -18.28 -4.63
CA ILE A 173 14.27 -18.80 -5.98
C ILE A 173 14.40 -17.67 -7.03
N LEU A 174 13.77 -16.51 -6.80
CA LEU A 174 13.84 -15.38 -7.71
C LEU A 174 15.27 -14.89 -7.94
N TRP A 175 16.04 -14.75 -6.86
CA TRP A 175 17.46 -14.35 -6.96
C TRP A 175 18.29 -15.42 -7.68
N SER A 176 18.04 -16.70 -7.44
CA SER A 176 18.75 -17.79 -8.13
C SER A 176 18.49 -17.80 -9.63
N ILE A 177 17.22 -17.70 -10.04
CA ILE A 177 16.86 -17.63 -11.48
C ILE A 177 17.46 -16.36 -12.13
N SER A 178 17.42 -15.24 -11.42
CA SER A 178 17.99 -13.99 -11.90
C SER A 178 19.52 -14.08 -12.07
N ALA A 179 20.20 -14.71 -11.11
CA ALA A 179 21.65 -14.90 -11.17
C ALA A 179 22.04 -15.82 -12.33
N ILE A 180 21.29 -16.90 -12.56
CA ILE A 180 21.49 -17.79 -13.70
C ILE A 180 21.27 -17.00 -15.01
N LEU A 181 20.18 -16.22 -15.11
CA LEU A 181 19.89 -15.40 -16.30
C LEU A 181 21.01 -14.38 -16.55
N ILE A 182 21.47 -13.68 -15.52
CA ILE A 182 22.58 -12.71 -15.63
C ILE A 182 23.85 -13.42 -16.11
N LEU A 183 24.16 -14.61 -15.58
CA LEU A 183 25.30 -15.41 -16.03
C LEU A 183 25.19 -15.73 -17.53
N PHE A 184 24.02 -16.19 -18.00
CA PHE A 184 23.79 -16.44 -19.43
C PHE A 184 23.93 -15.19 -20.29
N LEU A 185 23.43 -14.03 -19.80
CA LEU A 185 23.58 -12.76 -20.50
C LEU A 185 25.04 -12.29 -20.58
N MET A 186 25.85 -12.60 -19.55
CA MET A 186 27.30 -12.32 -19.57
C MET A 186 28.07 -13.23 -20.52
N LEU A 187 27.59 -14.44 -20.78
CA LEU A 187 28.19 -15.40 -21.72
C LEU A 187 27.71 -15.18 -23.17
N LEU A 188 26.70 -14.29 -23.37
CA LEU A 188 26.21 -13.99 -24.72
C LEU A 188 27.29 -13.31 -25.55
N ARG A 189 27.58 -13.84 -26.73
CA ARG A 189 28.53 -13.26 -27.66
C ARG A 189 27.83 -12.91 -28.98
N THR A 190 27.96 -11.68 -29.42
CA THR A 190 27.58 -11.23 -30.76
C THR A 190 28.84 -10.97 -31.61
N GLN A 191 28.66 -10.71 -32.89
CA GLN A 191 29.79 -10.48 -33.82
C GLN A 191 30.62 -9.24 -33.44
N ASP A 192 30.02 -8.25 -32.79
CA ASP A 192 30.66 -7.03 -32.34
C ASP A 192 30.66 -6.93 -30.80
N ILE A 193 31.87 -6.72 -30.23
CA ILE A 193 32.08 -6.60 -28.78
C ILE A 193 31.27 -5.43 -28.17
N PHE A 194 31.19 -4.31 -28.91
CA PHE A 194 30.45 -3.14 -28.42
C PHE A 194 28.94 -3.41 -28.32
N SER A 195 28.34 -3.99 -29.34
CA SER A 195 26.95 -4.39 -29.37
C SER A 195 26.63 -5.44 -28.28
N THR A 196 27.53 -6.40 -28.06
CA THR A 196 27.42 -7.41 -27.00
C THR A 196 27.31 -6.74 -25.62
N ARG A 197 28.20 -5.80 -25.33
CA ARG A 197 28.21 -5.08 -24.03
C ARG A 197 26.94 -4.28 -23.81
N ILE A 198 26.46 -3.57 -24.83
CA ILE A 198 25.26 -2.77 -24.73
C ILE A 198 24.04 -3.67 -24.48
N VAL A 199 23.83 -4.71 -25.28
CA VAL A 199 22.68 -5.60 -25.16
C VAL A 199 22.68 -6.33 -23.80
N SER A 200 23.81 -6.91 -23.42
CA SER A 200 23.95 -7.60 -22.14
C SER A 200 23.76 -6.65 -20.96
N GLY A 201 24.38 -5.46 -21.02
CA GLY A 201 24.25 -4.43 -19.99
C GLY A 201 22.82 -3.97 -19.78
N LEU A 202 22.10 -3.61 -20.87
CA LEU A 202 20.71 -3.19 -20.80
C LEU A 202 19.80 -4.31 -20.27
N SER A 203 20.05 -5.56 -20.69
CA SER A 203 19.27 -6.71 -20.22
C SER A 203 19.48 -6.97 -18.72
N ILE A 204 20.71 -6.87 -18.22
CA ILE A 204 21.02 -7.00 -16.79
C ILE A 204 20.35 -5.88 -15.99
N VAL A 205 20.41 -4.63 -16.47
CA VAL A 205 19.69 -3.50 -15.84
C VAL A 205 18.20 -3.78 -15.76
N ALA A 206 17.59 -4.28 -16.84
CA ALA A 206 16.16 -4.60 -16.87
C ALA A 206 15.78 -5.68 -15.83
N VAL A 207 16.59 -6.74 -15.69
CA VAL A 207 16.38 -7.79 -14.67
C VAL A 207 16.45 -7.19 -13.26
N LEU A 208 17.47 -6.40 -12.96
CA LEU A 208 17.66 -5.79 -11.64
C LEU A 208 16.55 -4.79 -11.30
N PHE A 209 16.12 -3.97 -12.25
CA PHE A 209 15.01 -3.04 -12.06
C PHE A 209 13.68 -3.77 -11.83
N THR A 210 13.46 -4.89 -12.50
CA THR A 210 12.24 -5.69 -12.28
C THR A 210 12.21 -6.28 -10.88
N LEU A 211 13.34 -6.75 -10.35
CA LEU A 211 13.46 -7.22 -8.97
C LEU A 211 13.28 -6.09 -7.95
N ASP A 212 13.85 -4.90 -8.20
CA ASP A 212 13.67 -3.74 -7.32
C ASP A 212 12.22 -3.26 -7.31
N LEU A 213 11.56 -3.22 -8.48
CA LEU A 213 10.13 -2.93 -8.60
C LEU A 213 9.29 -3.92 -7.78
N LEU A 214 9.55 -5.22 -7.91
CA LEU A 214 8.84 -6.24 -7.13
C LEU A 214 9.09 -6.05 -5.63
N TRP A 215 10.32 -5.73 -5.22
CA TRP A 215 10.65 -5.43 -3.82
C TRP A 215 9.87 -4.23 -3.29
N GLU A 216 9.77 -3.16 -4.08
CA GLU A 216 9.06 -1.94 -3.71
C GLU A 216 7.56 -2.21 -3.53
N ILE A 217 6.90 -2.88 -4.51
CA ILE A 217 5.49 -3.25 -4.44
C ILE A 217 5.23 -4.21 -3.26
N ASN A 218 6.11 -5.22 -3.08
CA ASN A 218 5.96 -6.19 -2.00
C ASN A 218 6.08 -5.57 -0.61
N SER A 219 6.83 -4.50 -0.44
CA SER A 219 7.02 -3.83 0.87
C SER A 219 5.94 -2.80 1.21
N LEU A 220 4.99 -2.51 0.32
CA LEU A 220 4.14 -1.32 0.35
C LEU A 220 5.02 -0.06 0.47
N SER A 221 5.30 0.58 -0.63
CA SER A 221 6.23 1.71 -0.71
C SER A 221 5.91 2.81 0.32
N LYS A 222 6.93 3.55 0.77
CA LYS A 222 6.72 4.68 1.71
C LYS A 222 5.68 5.69 1.22
N PRO A 223 5.64 6.08 -0.08
CA PRO A 223 4.59 6.97 -0.59
C PRO A 223 3.19 6.40 -0.42
N GLU A 224 2.97 5.12 -0.75
CA GLU A 224 1.67 4.47 -0.64
C GLU A 224 1.17 4.39 0.80
N ARG A 225 2.06 4.02 1.73
CA ARG A 225 1.74 4.02 3.15
C ARG A 225 1.33 5.40 3.66
N ARG A 226 1.95 6.47 3.16
CA ARG A 226 1.54 7.85 3.48
C ARG A 226 0.20 8.22 2.86
N ILE A 227 -0.08 7.78 1.63
CA ILE A 227 -1.37 8.00 0.98
C ILE A 227 -2.49 7.30 1.76
N LEU A 228 -2.28 6.05 2.16
CA LEU A 228 -3.25 5.31 2.98
C LEU A 228 -3.50 6.02 4.32
N ALA A 229 -2.45 6.43 5.03
CA ALA A 229 -2.59 7.17 6.30
C ALA A 229 -3.36 8.49 6.12
N ARG A 230 -3.13 9.23 5.03
CA ARG A 230 -3.85 10.46 4.72
C ARG A 230 -5.35 10.24 4.49
N LYS A 231 -5.77 9.07 3.94
CA LYS A 231 -7.19 8.76 3.77
C LYS A 231 -7.94 8.75 5.12
N TYR A 232 -7.29 8.29 6.19
CA TYR A 232 -7.88 8.31 7.54
C TYR A 232 -8.05 9.75 8.05
N LEU A 233 -7.03 10.60 7.92
CA LEU A 233 -7.12 12.01 8.33
C LEU A 233 -8.18 12.78 7.53
N PHE A 234 -8.22 12.57 6.23
CA PHE A 234 -9.24 13.18 5.39
C PHE A 234 -10.67 12.77 5.80
N ASN A 235 -10.84 11.52 6.23
CA ASN A 235 -12.11 11.06 6.75
C ASN A 235 -12.50 11.75 8.07
N VAL A 236 -11.53 12.08 8.94
CA VAL A 236 -11.77 12.89 10.14
C VAL A 236 -12.31 14.27 9.79
N ASP A 237 -11.68 14.94 8.80
CA ASP A 237 -12.11 16.26 8.36
C ASP A 237 -13.55 16.22 7.81
N LYS A 238 -13.89 15.18 7.03
CA LYS A 238 -15.26 14.94 6.56
C LYS A 238 -16.27 14.77 7.70
N LEU A 239 -15.93 14.00 8.73
CA LEU A 239 -16.79 13.79 9.88
C LEU A 239 -17.04 15.08 10.67
N LYS A 240 -16.00 15.90 10.83
CA LYS A 240 -16.09 17.19 11.55
C LYS A 240 -16.90 18.24 10.79
N MET A 241 -16.84 18.23 9.46
CA MET A 241 -17.49 19.24 8.62
C MET A 241 -18.94 18.89 8.24
N ASN A 242 -19.41 17.66 8.51
CA ASN A 242 -20.76 17.17 8.11
C ASN A 242 -21.09 17.39 6.61
N LEU A 243 -20.10 17.46 5.74
CA LEU A 243 -20.28 17.71 4.32
C LEU A 243 -20.56 16.42 3.55
N PRO A 244 -21.39 16.47 2.48
CA PRO A 244 -21.59 15.34 1.57
C PRO A 244 -20.26 14.88 0.95
N ASP A 245 -20.09 13.56 0.82
CA ASP A 245 -18.84 12.90 0.42
C ASP A 245 -18.28 13.41 -0.93
N GLU A 246 -19.14 13.73 -1.89
CA GLU A 246 -18.76 14.13 -3.25
C GLU A 246 -18.19 15.57 -3.36
N GLU A 247 -18.63 16.50 -2.52
CA GLU A 247 -18.11 17.88 -2.57
C GLU A 247 -16.70 18.02 -2.02
N HIS A 248 -16.32 17.16 -1.09
CA HIS A 248 -14.98 17.22 -0.47
C HIS A 248 -13.89 16.68 -1.39
N GLU A 249 -14.15 15.58 -2.10
CA GLU A 249 -13.19 14.96 -3.03
C GLU A 249 -12.87 15.91 -4.19
N ASN A 250 -13.91 16.57 -4.74
CA ASN A 250 -13.75 17.58 -5.78
C ASN A 250 -13.02 18.86 -5.30
N THR A 251 -13.19 19.24 -4.04
CA THR A 251 -12.52 20.43 -3.49
C THR A 251 -11.04 20.20 -3.23
N GLU A 252 -10.65 19.01 -2.77
CA GLU A 252 -9.24 18.63 -2.58
C GLU A 252 -8.50 18.45 -3.91
N ILE A 253 -9.14 17.83 -4.90
CA ILE A 253 -8.58 17.69 -6.25
C ILE A 253 -8.30 19.09 -6.83
N ARG A 254 -9.27 20.02 -6.76
CA ARG A 254 -9.10 21.41 -7.20
C ARG A 254 -8.04 22.17 -6.41
N ARG A 255 -7.87 21.90 -5.12
CA ARG A 255 -6.83 22.50 -4.28
C ARG A 255 -5.44 22.00 -4.64
N HIS A 256 -5.28 20.70 -4.91
CA HIS A 256 -4.03 20.13 -5.39
C HIS A 256 -3.64 20.62 -6.79
N GLU A 257 -4.60 20.78 -7.69
CA GLU A 257 -4.37 21.36 -9.03
C GLU A 257 -3.95 22.83 -8.96
N ARG A 258 -4.58 23.63 -8.10
CA ARG A 258 -4.18 25.04 -7.87
C ARG A 258 -2.77 25.15 -7.29
N ILE A 259 -2.37 24.25 -6.40
CA ILE A 259 -1.01 24.22 -5.83
C ILE A 259 0.02 23.84 -6.90
N LYS A 260 -0.30 22.84 -7.75
CA LYS A 260 0.57 22.46 -8.89
C LYS A 260 0.73 23.60 -9.91
N THR A 261 -0.37 24.27 -10.24
CA THR A 261 -0.35 25.40 -11.19
C THR A 261 0.42 26.61 -10.65
N ARG A 262 0.31 26.92 -9.35
CA ARG A 262 1.11 27.98 -8.70
C ARG A 262 2.61 27.65 -8.68
N LYS A 263 2.99 26.40 -8.41
CA LYS A 263 4.40 25.97 -8.46
C LYS A 263 4.98 26.04 -9.86
N HIS A 264 4.17 25.78 -10.90
CA HIS A 264 4.61 25.90 -12.31
C HIS A 264 4.76 27.37 -12.75
N LYS A 265 3.85 28.26 -12.32
CA LYS A 265 3.96 29.70 -12.60
C LYS A 265 5.19 30.32 -11.94
N ASN A 266 5.48 29.98 -10.68
CA ASN A 266 6.65 30.49 -9.97
C ASN A 266 8.00 29.98 -10.51
N LYS A 267 8.00 28.83 -11.23
CA LYS A 267 9.20 28.38 -11.93
C LYS A 267 9.46 29.10 -13.26
N LYS A 268 8.40 29.60 -13.92
CA LYS A 268 8.53 30.34 -15.19
C LYS A 268 8.91 31.81 -14.98
N THR A 269 8.65 32.38 -13.81
CA THR A 269 8.99 33.79 -13.47
C THR A 269 10.42 33.94 -12.90
N LYS A 270 11.13 32.82 -12.66
CA LYS A 270 12.53 32.84 -12.17
C LYS A 270 13.56 32.44 -13.23
N LYS A 271 13.14 32.36 -14.50
CA LYS A 271 14.01 32.32 -15.69
C LYS A 271 13.87 33.63 -16.46
#